data_f171217c463ee891ab8d1b9d4e06bc22
#
_entry.id   f171217c463ee891ab8d1b9d4e06bc22
#
_cell.length_a   1.000
_cell.length_b   1.000
_cell.length_c   1.000
_cell.angle_alpha   90.00
_cell.angle_beta   90.00
_cell.angle_gamma   90.00
#
_symmetry.space_group_name_H-M   'P 1'
#
loop_
_entity.id
_entity.type
_entity.pdbx_description
1 polymer ?
#
loop_
_entity_poly.entity_id
_entity_poly.type
_entity_poly.pdbx_seq_one_letter_code
_entity_poly.pdbx_strand_id
1 'polypeptide(L)'
;MNENELLSDVAAKVGAMYRAAQEDAVPVEPEIFGQRVADMLADDWGGINVYIPKDKSGRLRRRNAHMWRDFSVKKIPLADIARKYGLSEQRAYAVLAAERERNRQKQHSLPGMFL
;
A
#
# COMPACT_ATOMS: atom_id res chain seq x y z
N MET A 1 -17.97 10.11 7.62
CA MET A 1 -16.71 9.62 7.02
C MET A 1 -17.04 8.70 5.86
N ASN A 2 -16.42 8.92 4.70
CA ASN A 2 -16.67 8.05 3.56
C ASN A 2 -15.80 6.78 3.67
N GLU A 3 -16.08 5.81 2.80
CA GLU A 3 -15.44 4.49 2.86
C GLU A 3 -13.93 4.56 2.67
N ASN A 4 -13.46 5.43 1.77
CA ASN A 4 -12.03 5.59 1.51
C ASN A 4 -11.31 6.24 2.70
N GLU A 5 -11.99 7.16 3.39
CA GLU A 5 -11.45 7.82 4.58
C GLU A 5 -11.27 6.82 5.72
N LEU A 6 -12.21 5.88 5.90
CA LEU A 6 -12.09 4.85 6.92
C LEU A 6 -10.81 4.04 6.74
N LEU A 7 -10.62 3.48 5.54
CA LEU A 7 -9.45 2.64 5.28
C LEU A 7 -8.15 3.43 5.38
N SER A 8 -8.13 4.66 4.89
CA SER A 8 -6.96 5.54 4.99
C SER A 8 -6.64 5.87 6.43
N ASP A 9 -7.66 6.14 7.25
CA ASP A 9 -7.48 6.46 8.65
C ASP A 9 -6.90 5.27 9.42
N VAL A 10 -7.45 4.07 9.20
CA VAL A 10 -6.93 2.85 9.83
C VAL A 10 -5.48 2.61 9.43
N ALA A 11 -5.18 2.74 8.15
CA ALA A 11 -3.81 2.53 7.65
C ALA A 11 -2.82 3.50 8.30
N ALA A 12 -3.20 4.78 8.41
CA ALA A 12 -2.35 5.80 9.03
C ALA A 12 -2.12 5.52 10.51
N LYS A 13 -3.18 5.16 11.23
CA LYS A 13 -3.09 4.89 12.68
C LYS A 13 -2.28 3.64 12.97
N VAL A 14 -2.49 2.56 12.23
CA VAL A 14 -1.71 1.34 12.42
C VAL A 14 -0.24 1.60 12.08
N GLY A 15 0.03 2.37 11.03
CA GLY A 15 1.40 2.74 10.67
C GLY A 15 2.09 3.52 11.78
N ALA A 16 1.38 4.49 12.39
CA ALA A 16 1.92 5.25 13.51
C ALA A 16 2.17 4.37 14.73
N MET A 17 1.27 3.43 15.01
CA MET A 17 1.44 2.47 16.11
C MET A 17 2.65 1.57 15.89
N TYR A 18 2.86 1.14 14.66
CA TYR A 18 4.02 0.32 14.32
C TYR A 18 5.33 1.09 14.54
N ARG A 19 5.37 2.34 14.10
CA ARG A 19 6.54 3.19 14.29
C ARG A 19 6.85 3.40 15.78
N ALA A 20 5.82 3.70 16.57
CA ALA A 20 5.98 3.88 18.01
C ALA A 20 6.48 2.59 18.68
N ALA A 21 5.99 1.43 18.26
CA ALA A 21 6.43 0.14 18.79
C ALA A 21 7.90 -0.12 18.51
N GLN A 22 8.42 0.34 17.36
CA GLN A 22 9.83 0.17 17.03
C GLN A 22 10.75 1.09 17.81
N GLU A 23 10.22 2.19 18.30
CA GLU A 23 11.00 3.15 19.12
C GLU A 23 11.11 2.71 20.59
N ASP A 24 10.33 1.72 21.02
CA ASP A 24 10.39 1.21 22.39
C ASP A 24 11.75 0.56 22.66
N ALA A 25 12.23 0.73 23.88
CA ALA A 25 13.50 0.15 24.32
C ALA A 25 13.48 -1.38 24.31
N VAL A 26 12.30 -1.97 24.51
CA VAL A 26 12.08 -3.42 24.45
C VAL A 26 11.11 -3.68 23.29
N PRO A 27 11.43 -4.62 22.38
CA PRO A 27 10.52 -4.94 21.27
C PRO A 27 9.14 -5.35 21.80
N VAL A 28 8.10 -4.85 21.12
CA VAL A 28 6.71 -5.18 21.46
C VAL A 28 6.37 -6.53 20.82
N GLU A 29 5.87 -7.47 21.64
CA GLU A 29 5.45 -8.77 21.15
C GLU A 29 4.29 -8.65 20.15
N PRO A 30 4.24 -9.49 19.10
CA PRO A 30 3.19 -9.42 18.09
C PRO A 30 1.78 -9.48 18.67
N GLU A 31 1.57 -10.31 19.68
CA GLU A 31 0.25 -10.47 20.33
C GLU A 31 -0.17 -9.19 21.04
N ILE A 32 0.77 -8.51 21.67
CA ILE A 32 0.50 -7.23 22.33
C ILE A 32 0.21 -6.16 21.30
N PHE A 33 0.99 -6.10 20.22
CA PHE A 33 0.73 -5.14 19.15
C PHE A 33 -0.63 -5.37 18.52
N GLY A 34 -0.99 -6.63 18.25
CA GLY A 34 -2.30 -6.97 17.71
C GLY A 34 -3.44 -6.52 18.61
N GLN A 35 -3.28 -6.71 19.93
CA GLN A 35 -4.30 -6.26 20.89
C GLN A 35 -4.43 -4.74 20.90
N ARG A 36 -3.32 -4.02 20.79
CA ARG A 36 -3.36 -2.56 20.72
C ARG A 36 -4.11 -2.07 19.49
N VAL A 37 -3.94 -2.75 18.35
CA VAL A 37 -4.68 -2.43 17.12
C VAL A 37 -6.17 -2.68 17.32
N ALA A 38 -6.54 -3.82 17.93
CA ALA A 38 -7.93 -4.14 18.20
C ALA A 38 -8.56 -3.11 19.14
N ASP A 39 -7.83 -2.68 20.18
CA ASP A 39 -8.32 -1.67 21.12
C ASP A 39 -8.52 -0.33 20.40
N MET A 40 -7.62 0.05 19.51
CA MET A 40 -7.76 1.28 18.73
C MET A 40 -9.02 1.25 17.87
N LEU A 41 -9.29 0.11 17.21
CA LEU A 41 -10.49 -0.03 16.40
C LEU A 41 -11.75 0.05 17.25
N ALA A 42 -11.73 -0.58 18.44
CA ALA A 42 -12.87 -0.53 19.36
C ALA A 42 -13.11 0.90 19.87
N ASP A 43 -12.05 1.62 20.18
CA ASP A 43 -12.16 3.01 20.66
C ASP A 43 -12.69 3.94 19.57
N ASP A 44 -12.21 3.79 18.34
CA ASP A 44 -12.60 4.70 17.27
C ASP A 44 -13.94 4.37 16.63
N TRP A 45 -14.26 3.08 16.52
CA TRP A 45 -15.43 2.62 15.75
C TRP A 45 -16.41 1.77 16.55
N GLY A 46 -16.14 1.54 17.84
CA GLY A 46 -16.97 0.68 18.64
C GLY A 46 -18.40 1.23 18.79
N GLY A 47 -19.37 0.35 18.74
CA GLY A 47 -20.77 0.70 18.94
C GLY A 47 -21.47 1.27 17.71
N ILE A 48 -20.80 1.37 16.56
CA ILE A 48 -21.42 1.84 15.32
C ILE A 48 -21.28 0.80 14.23
N ASN A 49 -22.19 0.85 13.26
CA ASN A 49 -22.12 -0.01 12.08
C ASN A 49 -21.22 0.65 11.05
N VAL A 50 -20.20 -0.08 10.61
CA VAL A 50 -19.23 0.42 9.64
C VAL A 50 -19.17 -0.53 8.45
N TYR A 51 -19.32 0.00 7.25
CA TYR A 51 -19.12 -0.77 6.03
C TYR A 51 -17.65 -0.79 5.68
N ILE A 52 -17.09 -1.99 5.49
CA ILE A 52 -15.71 -2.15 5.07
C ILE A 52 -15.70 -2.46 3.58
N PRO A 53 -15.26 -1.54 2.72
CA PRO A 53 -15.23 -1.77 1.28
C PRO A 53 -14.10 -2.72 0.89
N LYS A 54 -14.23 -3.37 -0.26
CA LYS A 54 -13.19 -4.25 -0.79
C LYS A 54 -11.98 -3.48 -1.31
N ASP A 55 -12.14 -2.20 -1.58
CA ASP A 55 -11.08 -1.31 -2.09
C ASP A 55 -10.38 -1.87 -3.33
N LYS A 56 -11.16 -2.33 -4.30
CA LYS A 56 -10.61 -2.95 -5.52
C LYS A 56 -9.66 -2.02 -6.27
N SER A 57 -10.05 -0.75 -6.41
CA SER A 57 -9.22 0.25 -7.12
C SER A 57 -7.90 0.50 -6.40
N GLY A 58 -7.95 0.67 -5.07
CA GLY A 58 -6.75 0.90 -4.28
C GLY A 58 -5.81 -0.29 -4.32
N ARG A 59 -6.37 -1.50 -4.21
CA ARG A 59 -5.56 -2.73 -4.30
C ARG A 59 -4.88 -2.86 -5.66
N LEU A 60 -5.60 -2.51 -6.72
CA LEU A 60 -5.05 -2.57 -8.07
C LEU A 60 -3.90 -1.59 -8.23
N ARG A 61 -4.08 -0.36 -7.76
CA ARG A 61 -3.02 0.66 -7.82
C ARG A 61 -1.78 0.22 -7.06
N ARG A 62 -1.96 -0.33 -5.85
CA ARG A 62 -0.83 -0.80 -5.03
C ARG A 62 -0.13 -1.99 -5.68
N ARG A 63 -0.90 -2.95 -6.23
CA ARG A 63 -0.32 -4.06 -6.97
C ARG A 63 0.53 -3.57 -8.14
N ASN A 64 -0.02 -2.63 -8.92
CA ASN A 64 0.66 -2.12 -10.09
C ASN A 64 1.93 -1.37 -9.71
N ALA A 65 1.90 -0.62 -8.61
CA ALA A 65 3.09 0.06 -8.10
C ALA A 65 4.16 -0.93 -7.65
N HIS A 66 3.75 -2.04 -7.00
CA HIS A 66 4.69 -3.10 -6.61
C HIS A 66 5.29 -3.80 -7.84
N MET A 67 4.48 -4.05 -8.85
CA MET A 67 4.98 -4.63 -10.11
C MET A 67 6.05 -3.74 -10.74
N TRP A 68 5.79 -2.45 -10.78
CA TRP A 68 6.74 -1.48 -11.32
C TRP A 68 8.04 -1.45 -10.51
N ARG A 69 7.94 -1.50 -9.18
CA ARG A 69 9.11 -1.54 -8.31
C ARG A 69 9.92 -2.82 -8.54
N ASP A 70 9.25 -3.97 -8.63
CA ASP A 70 9.91 -5.25 -8.91
C ASP A 70 10.69 -5.18 -10.22
N PHE A 71 10.11 -4.56 -11.24
CA PHE A 71 10.73 -4.46 -12.55
C PHE A 71 11.84 -3.41 -12.58
N SER A 72 11.56 -2.19 -12.11
CA SER A 72 12.47 -1.05 -12.29
C SER A 72 13.60 -1.02 -11.27
N VAL A 73 13.35 -1.43 -10.03
CA VAL A 73 14.34 -1.38 -8.95
C VAL A 73 15.00 -2.74 -8.76
N LYS A 74 14.21 -3.80 -8.60
CA LYS A 74 14.73 -5.14 -8.35
C LYS A 74 15.18 -5.86 -9.61
N LYS A 75 14.85 -5.31 -10.79
CA LYS A 75 15.23 -5.86 -12.08
C LYS A 75 14.73 -7.28 -12.32
N ILE A 76 13.53 -7.60 -11.82
CA ILE A 76 12.92 -8.91 -12.03
C ILE A 76 12.43 -8.98 -13.49
N PRO A 77 12.74 -10.07 -14.24
CA PRO A 77 12.30 -10.19 -15.63
C PRO A 77 10.77 -10.21 -15.77
N LEU A 78 10.28 -9.76 -16.92
CA LEU A 78 8.84 -9.69 -17.20
C LEU A 78 8.13 -11.03 -16.99
N ALA A 79 8.71 -12.12 -17.45
CA ALA A 79 8.11 -13.45 -17.31
C ALA A 79 7.89 -13.82 -15.83
N ASP A 80 8.88 -13.51 -14.99
CA ASP A 80 8.80 -13.79 -13.57
C ASP A 80 7.79 -12.90 -12.87
N ILE A 81 7.69 -11.62 -13.26
CA ILE A 81 6.68 -10.71 -12.75
C ILE A 81 5.28 -11.21 -13.10
N ALA A 82 5.06 -11.59 -14.35
CA ALA A 82 3.77 -12.13 -14.79
C ALA A 82 3.37 -13.33 -13.94
N ARG A 83 4.31 -14.25 -13.71
CA ARG A 83 4.06 -15.43 -12.90
C ARG A 83 3.75 -15.07 -11.45
N LYS A 84 4.53 -14.18 -10.87
CA LYS A 84 4.35 -13.74 -9.48
C LYS A 84 2.97 -13.16 -9.23
N TYR A 85 2.46 -12.37 -10.17
CA TYR A 85 1.19 -11.67 -10.01
C TYR A 85 0.01 -12.36 -10.69
N GLY A 86 0.23 -13.55 -11.27
CA GLY A 86 -0.85 -14.32 -11.89
C GLY A 86 -1.39 -13.70 -13.16
N LEU A 87 -0.56 -13.02 -13.93
CA LEU A 87 -0.93 -12.37 -15.17
C LEU A 87 -0.24 -13.01 -16.36
N SER A 88 -0.82 -12.84 -17.55
CA SER A 88 -0.10 -13.15 -18.77
C SER A 88 1.04 -12.15 -18.97
N GLU A 89 2.05 -12.54 -19.74
CA GLU A 89 3.16 -11.62 -20.02
C GLU A 89 2.66 -10.36 -20.73
N GLN A 90 1.67 -10.52 -21.61
CA GLN A 90 1.10 -9.40 -22.34
C GLN A 90 0.43 -8.41 -21.39
N ARG A 91 -0.36 -8.90 -20.43
CA ARG A 91 -1.00 -8.03 -19.44
C ARG A 91 0.02 -7.39 -18.50
N ALA A 92 1.00 -8.15 -18.06
CA ALA A 92 2.06 -7.61 -17.22
C ALA A 92 2.83 -6.51 -17.94
N TYR A 93 3.14 -6.71 -19.22
CA TYR A 93 3.79 -5.69 -20.04
C TYR A 93 2.94 -4.41 -20.11
N ALA A 94 1.63 -4.56 -20.35
CA ALA A 94 0.73 -3.41 -20.44
C ALA A 94 0.68 -2.62 -19.13
N VAL A 95 0.64 -3.33 -17.98
CA VAL A 95 0.66 -2.69 -16.66
C VAL A 95 1.97 -1.92 -16.46
N LEU A 96 3.10 -2.55 -16.77
CA LEU A 96 4.41 -1.92 -16.59
C LEU A 96 4.59 -0.71 -17.51
N ALA A 97 4.09 -0.79 -18.73
CA ALA A 97 4.15 0.34 -19.66
C ALA A 97 3.33 1.53 -19.13
N ALA A 98 2.14 1.27 -18.59
CA ALA A 98 1.31 2.32 -18.01
C ALA A 98 1.96 2.92 -16.76
N GLU A 99 2.55 2.09 -15.90
CA GLU A 99 3.24 2.57 -14.69
C GLU A 99 4.49 3.37 -15.03
N ARG A 100 5.22 2.96 -16.06
CA ARG A 100 6.38 3.71 -16.55
C ARG A 100 5.98 5.11 -16.97
N GLU A 101 4.90 5.22 -17.74
CA GLU A 101 4.40 6.53 -18.19
C GLU A 101 3.93 7.37 -17.02
N ARG A 102 3.21 6.79 -16.07
CA ARG A 102 2.74 7.51 -14.88
C ARG A 102 3.91 8.06 -14.07
N ASN A 103 4.95 7.26 -13.87
CA ASN A 103 6.12 7.69 -13.11
C ASN A 103 6.91 8.75 -13.85
N ARG A 104 6.99 8.67 -15.17
CA ARG A 104 7.63 9.70 -15.99
C ARG A 104 6.90 11.03 -15.84
N GLN A 105 5.58 11.02 -15.90
CA GLN A 105 4.77 12.23 -15.74
C GLN A 105 4.92 12.84 -14.34
N LYS A 106 4.97 12.00 -13.30
CA LYS A 106 5.18 12.46 -11.92
C LYS A 106 6.50 13.20 -11.79
N GLN A 107 7.58 12.66 -12.36
CA GLN A 107 8.89 13.30 -12.30
C GLN A 107 8.87 14.65 -12.99
N HIS A 108 8.17 14.77 -14.12
CA HIS A 108 8.07 16.01 -14.86
C HIS A 108 7.23 17.08 -14.14
N SER A 109 6.32 16.67 -13.26
CA SER A 109 5.43 17.59 -12.57
C SER A 109 5.91 18.00 -11.19
N LEU A 110 7.02 17.42 -10.69
CA LEU A 110 7.55 17.76 -9.37
C LEU A 110 8.32 19.08 -9.40
N PRO A 111 8.00 20.02 -8.49
CA PRO A 111 8.73 21.30 -8.42
C PRO A 111 10.22 21.06 -8.12
N GLY A 112 11.07 21.87 -8.77
CA GLY A 112 12.50 21.84 -8.51
C GLY A 112 13.28 20.76 -9.22
N MET A 113 12.63 19.92 -10.00
CA MET A 113 13.31 18.84 -10.74
C MET A 113 14.10 19.34 -11.95
N PHE A 114 13.92 20.60 -12.32
CA PHE A 114 14.49 21.19 -13.54
C PHE A 114 15.46 22.32 -13.25
N LEU A 115 16.06 22.32 -12.12
CA LEU A 115 17.04 23.35 -11.77
C LEU A 115 18.43 23.03 -12.26
#